data_e14940d3861ab89809ccc98197abcdc0
#
_entry.id   e14940d3861ab89809ccc98197abcdc0
#
_cell.length_a   1.000
_cell.length_b   1.000
_cell.length_c   1.000
_cell.angle_alpha   90.00
_cell.angle_beta   90.00
_cell.angle_gamma   90.00
#
_symmetry.space_group_name_H-M   'P 1'
#
loop_
_entity.id
_entity.type
_entity.pdbx_description
1 polymer ?
#
loop_
_entity_poly.entity_id
_entity_poly.type
_entity_poly.pdbx_seq_one_letter_code
_entity_poly.pdbx_strand_id
1 'polypeptide(L)'
;MLVDGKIYLGTSTRPEYLSLKYGNRHGLVTGATGTGKTVTLQALAEGFSAAGVPVFAADIKGDLSGVAKGQPIQEWQTKRAEEIGFTDYANDAFPVVFWDLFGTKGHPVRATISEMGPVLLSRILDLNDT
;
A
#
# COMPACT_ATOMS: atom_id res chain seq x y z
N MET A 1 -3.50 -5.74 -13.72
CA MET A 1 -2.41 -5.55 -12.74
C MET A 1 -1.73 -6.85 -12.31
N LEU A 2 -2.46 -7.93 -12.06
CA LEU A 2 -1.90 -9.26 -11.75
C LEU A 2 -1.91 -10.12 -13.03
N VAL A 3 -0.74 -10.60 -13.48
CA VAL A 3 -0.58 -11.40 -14.71
C VAL A 3 0.33 -12.59 -14.40
N ASP A 4 -0.16 -13.81 -14.59
CA ASP A 4 0.61 -15.06 -14.43
C ASP A 4 1.40 -15.15 -13.12
N GLY A 5 0.78 -14.79 -11.98
CA GLY A 5 1.43 -14.80 -10.67
C GLY A 5 2.50 -13.72 -10.47
N LYS A 6 2.41 -12.63 -11.23
CA LYS A 6 3.30 -11.47 -11.16
C LYS A 6 2.49 -10.19 -11.05
N ILE A 7 2.93 -9.28 -10.20
CA ILE A 7 2.37 -7.93 -10.07
C ILE A 7 3.12 -7.01 -11.04
N TYR A 8 2.40 -6.34 -11.94
CA TYR A 8 2.97 -5.32 -12.80
C TYR A 8 3.34 -4.08 -11.98
N LEU A 9 4.59 -3.64 -12.07
CA LEU A 9 5.13 -2.49 -11.33
C LEU A 9 5.22 -1.22 -12.17
N GLY A 10 5.31 -1.37 -13.48
CA GLY A 10 5.48 -0.28 -14.43
C GLY A 10 6.25 -0.70 -15.67
N THR A 11 6.57 0.28 -16.51
CA THR A 11 7.37 0.06 -17.74
C THR A 11 8.58 1.00 -17.73
N SER A 12 9.76 0.41 -17.94
CA SER A 12 10.98 1.11 -18.29
C SER A 12 11.21 0.98 -19.81
N THR A 13 12.26 0.29 -20.24
CA THR A 13 12.44 -0.15 -21.63
C THR A 13 11.59 -1.39 -21.95
N ARG A 14 11.07 -2.05 -20.94
CA ARG A 14 10.20 -3.21 -20.99
C ARG A 14 9.27 -3.20 -19.76
N PRO A 15 8.17 -3.96 -19.79
CA PRO A 15 7.33 -4.15 -18.59
C PRO A 15 8.11 -4.81 -17.46
N GLU A 16 7.98 -4.26 -16.25
CA GLU A 16 8.65 -4.76 -15.05
C GLU A 16 7.63 -5.38 -14.10
N TYR A 17 7.96 -6.53 -13.51
CA TYR A 17 7.06 -7.32 -12.69
C TYR A 17 7.72 -7.78 -11.39
N LEU A 18 6.94 -7.81 -10.32
CA LEU A 18 7.26 -8.53 -9.09
C LEU A 18 6.61 -9.92 -9.13
N SER A 19 7.42 -10.97 -9.12
CA SER A 19 6.88 -12.34 -8.97
C SER A 19 6.37 -12.56 -7.55
N LEU A 20 5.15 -13.06 -7.40
CA LEU A 20 4.56 -13.38 -6.09
C LEU A 20 5.40 -14.39 -5.30
N LYS A 21 6.13 -15.28 -5.98
CA LYS A 21 7.08 -16.21 -5.34
C LYS A 21 8.13 -15.51 -4.49
N TYR A 22 8.46 -14.26 -4.84
CA TYR A 22 9.47 -13.45 -4.15
C TYR A 22 8.86 -12.26 -3.40
N GLY A 23 7.53 -12.18 -3.33
CA GLY A 23 6.81 -11.12 -2.64
C GLY A 23 7.03 -11.05 -1.13
N ASN A 24 7.61 -12.10 -0.54
CA ASN A 24 7.99 -12.17 0.88
C ASN A 24 9.37 -11.55 1.18
N ARG A 25 9.97 -10.84 0.24
CA ARG A 25 11.25 -10.16 0.42
C ARG A 25 11.04 -8.70 0.80
N HIS A 26 12.09 -8.11 1.41
CA HIS A 26 12.10 -6.68 1.66
C HIS A 26 12.29 -5.91 0.36
N GLY A 27 11.65 -4.75 0.28
CA GLY A 27 11.76 -3.83 -0.84
C GLY A 27 11.89 -2.40 -0.37
N LEU A 28 12.44 -1.54 -1.20
CA LEU A 28 12.55 -0.11 -0.97
C LEU A 28 12.04 0.65 -2.20
N VAL A 29 10.99 1.48 -1.99
CA VAL A 29 10.51 2.41 -3.00
C VAL A 29 11.01 3.81 -2.65
N THR A 30 11.93 4.34 -3.42
CA THR A 30 12.56 5.64 -3.19
C THR A 30 12.43 6.55 -4.40
N GLY A 31 12.52 7.85 -4.16
CA GLY A 31 12.41 8.88 -5.19
C GLY A 31 12.03 10.24 -4.60
N ALA A 32 12.18 11.31 -5.37
CA ALA A 32 11.78 12.65 -4.97
C ALA A 32 10.24 12.77 -4.81
N THR A 33 9.78 13.89 -4.26
CA THR A 33 8.34 14.18 -4.17
C THR A 33 7.73 14.27 -5.57
N GLY A 34 6.55 13.67 -5.76
CA GLY A 34 5.84 13.67 -7.04
C GLY A 34 6.30 12.62 -8.06
N THR A 35 7.27 11.76 -7.73
CA THR A 35 7.78 10.72 -8.65
C THR A 35 6.94 9.43 -8.69
N GLY A 36 5.81 9.37 -7.98
CA GLY A 36 4.89 8.23 -8.01
C GLY A 36 5.15 7.15 -6.96
N LYS A 37 5.93 7.41 -5.89
CA LYS A 37 6.18 6.43 -4.81
C LYS A 37 4.89 5.86 -4.22
N THR A 38 3.93 6.73 -3.88
CA THR A 38 2.63 6.32 -3.32
C THR A 38 1.85 5.49 -4.32
N VAL A 39 1.85 5.86 -5.60
CA VAL A 39 1.20 5.09 -6.66
C VAL A 39 1.82 3.69 -6.79
N THR A 40 3.14 3.57 -6.67
CA THR A 40 3.81 2.27 -6.67
C THR A 40 3.41 1.42 -5.46
N LEU A 41 3.28 2.03 -4.27
CA LEU A 41 2.81 1.33 -3.07
C LEU A 41 1.34 0.90 -3.20
N GLN A 42 0.48 1.75 -3.77
CA GLN A 42 -0.91 1.39 -4.08
C GLN A 42 -0.96 0.21 -5.06
N ALA A 43 -0.21 0.27 -6.16
CA ALA A 43 -0.14 -0.80 -7.14
C ALA A 43 0.32 -2.15 -6.54
N LEU A 44 1.28 -2.10 -5.61
CA LEU A 44 1.70 -3.29 -4.87
C LEU A 44 0.59 -3.81 -3.96
N ALA A 45 -0.07 -2.93 -3.19
CA ALA A 45 -1.16 -3.30 -2.29
C ALA A 45 -2.34 -3.91 -3.06
N GLU A 46 -2.74 -3.30 -4.15
CA GLU A 46 -3.78 -3.79 -5.06
C GLU A 46 -3.40 -5.15 -5.68
N GLY A 47 -2.16 -5.28 -6.16
CA GLY A 47 -1.67 -6.52 -6.76
C GLY A 47 -1.62 -7.68 -5.76
N PHE A 48 -1.18 -7.47 -4.54
CA PHE A 48 -1.22 -8.47 -3.48
C PHE A 48 -2.66 -8.80 -3.06
N SER A 49 -3.52 -7.79 -2.90
CA SER A 49 -4.93 -7.99 -2.58
C SER A 49 -5.65 -8.80 -3.66
N ALA A 50 -5.42 -8.49 -4.93
CA ALA A 50 -5.96 -9.26 -6.07
C ALA A 50 -5.45 -10.72 -6.08
N ALA A 51 -4.26 -10.97 -5.55
CA ALA A 51 -3.71 -12.31 -5.37
C ALA A 51 -4.24 -13.03 -4.12
N GLY A 52 -5.15 -12.42 -3.34
CA GLY A 52 -5.68 -12.97 -2.10
C GLY A 52 -4.72 -12.87 -0.91
N VAL A 53 -3.69 -12.04 -1.00
CA VAL A 53 -2.71 -11.83 0.07
C VAL A 53 -3.13 -10.61 0.89
N PRO A 54 -3.32 -10.74 2.23
CA PRO A 54 -3.63 -9.61 3.07
C PRO A 54 -2.45 -8.62 3.12
N VAL A 55 -2.77 -7.32 3.05
CA VAL A 55 -1.79 -6.25 3.09
C VAL A 55 -2.02 -5.39 4.33
N PHE A 56 -0.96 -5.14 5.09
CA PHE A 56 -0.97 -4.15 6.16
C PHE A 56 -0.14 -2.94 5.73
N ALA A 57 -0.71 -1.75 5.84
CA ALA A 57 -0.04 -0.51 5.48
C ALA A 57 -0.19 0.53 6.60
N ALA A 58 0.93 1.13 7.01
CA ALA A 58 0.93 2.30 7.89
C ALA A 58 0.91 3.57 7.03
N ASP A 59 -0.18 4.30 7.08
CA ASP A 59 -0.41 5.50 6.25
C ASP A 59 -0.51 6.76 7.11
N ILE A 60 0.61 7.46 7.27
CA ILE A 60 0.68 8.67 8.09
C ILE A 60 0.00 9.87 7.39
N LYS A 61 0.02 9.90 6.05
CA LYS A 61 -0.50 11.02 5.26
C LYS A 61 -1.94 10.82 4.80
N GLY A 62 -2.43 9.57 4.78
CA GLY A 62 -3.76 9.22 4.29
C GLY A 62 -3.84 9.11 2.75
N ASP A 63 -2.71 9.11 2.04
CA ASP A 63 -2.67 9.07 0.58
C ASP A 63 -2.74 7.66 -0.01
N LEU A 64 -2.60 6.60 0.80
CA LEU A 64 -2.88 5.22 0.40
C LEU A 64 -4.37 4.86 0.43
N SER A 65 -5.20 5.63 1.11
CA SER A 65 -6.63 5.35 1.31
C SER A 65 -7.44 5.28 0.00
N GLY A 66 -6.90 5.82 -1.09
CA GLY A 66 -7.50 5.74 -2.43
C GLY A 66 -7.77 4.32 -2.92
N VAL A 67 -7.02 3.32 -2.44
CA VAL A 67 -7.20 1.89 -2.77
C VAL A 67 -8.60 1.37 -2.39
N ALA A 68 -9.24 1.98 -1.38
CA ALA A 68 -10.56 1.56 -0.90
C ALA A 68 -11.72 1.95 -1.82
N LYS A 69 -11.51 2.86 -2.77
CA LYS A 69 -12.60 3.43 -3.55
C LYS A 69 -12.24 3.51 -5.04
N GLY A 70 -12.98 2.76 -5.84
CA GLY A 70 -12.95 2.93 -7.29
C GLY A 70 -13.33 4.37 -7.67
N GLN A 71 -12.57 4.95 -8.57
CA GLN A 71 -12.81 6.30 -9.10
C GLN A 71 -13.02 6.21 -10.61
N PRO A 72 -13.80 7.13 -11.21
CA PRO A 72 -13.84 7.25 -12.67
C PRO A 72 -12.42 7.46 -13.21
N ILE A 73 -12.09 6.74 -14.28
CA ILE A 73 -10.79 6.87 -14.94
C ILE A 73 -10.68 8.28 -15.52
N GLN A 74 -9.59 8.97 -15.18
CA GLN A 74 -9.29 10.30 -15.69
C GLN A 74 -8.55 10.20 -17.04
N GLU A 75 -8.71 11.20 -17.90
CA GLU A 75 -8.07 11.22 -19.22
C GLU A 75 -6.54 11.04 -19.16
N TRP A 76 -5.88 11.67 -18.19
CA TRP A 76 -4.43 11.53 -18.00
C TRP A 76 -4.01 10.12 -17.61
N GLN A 77 -4.88 9.37 -16.89
CA GLN A 77 -4.62 7.98 -16.51
C GLN A 77 -4.69 7.08 -17.73
N THR A 78 -5.70 7.27 -18.58
CA THR A 78 -5.84 6.53 -19.85
C THR A 78 -4.61 6.78 -20.74
N LYS A 79 -4.26 8.05 -20.94
CA LYS A 79 -3.08 8.43 -21.72
C LYS A 79 -1.80 7.78 -21.16
N ARG A 80 -1.62 7.81 -19.84
CA ARG A 80 -0.46 7.19 -19.21
C ARG A 80 -0.44 5.68 -19.37
N ALA A 81 -1.59 5.03 -19.24
CA ALA A 81 -1.72 3.59 -19.43
C ALA A 81 -1.35 3.18 -20.87
N GLU A 82 -1.80 3.93 -21.86
CA GLU A 82 -1.43 3.75 -23.27
C GLU A 82 0.09 3.90 -23.50
N GLU A 83 0.68 4.98 -22.94
CA GLU A 83 2.13 5.25 -23.06
C GLU A 83 3.00 4.11 -22.53
N ILE A 84 2.56 3.45 -21.45
CA ILE A 84 3.31 2.34 -20.81
C ILE A 84 2.86 0.96 -21.31
N GLY A 85 1.91 0.91 -22.26
CA GLY A 85 1.39 -0.34 -22.81
C GLY A 85 0.56 -1.17 -21.82
N PHE A 86 -0.09 -0.51 -20.84
CA PHE A 86 -0.94 -1.15 -19.85
C PHE A 86 -2.40 -1.09 -20.29
N THR A 87 -2.84 -2.13 -21.00
CA THR A 87 -4.15 -2.17 -21.69
C THR A 87 -5.34 -2.44 -20.75
N ASP A 88 -5.11 -3.10 -19.62
CA ASP A 88 -6.15 -3.51 -18.66
C ASP A 88 -6.20 -2.59 -17.42
N TYR A 89 -5.99 -1.29 -17.65
CA TYR A 89 -6.06 -0.33 -16.57
C TYR A 89 -7.49 -0.11 -16.10
N ALA A 90 -7.73 -0.28 -14.80
CA ALA A 90 -9.00 -0.01 -14.15
C ALA A 90 -8.77 0.62 -12.77
N ASN A 91 -9.68 1.48 -12.34
CA ASN A 91 -9.71 2.04 -10.99
C ASN A 91 -10.68 1.23 -10.14
N ASP A 92 -10.30 0.04 -9.76
CA ASP A 92 -11.12 -0.85 -8.93
C ASP A 92 -11.08 -0.45 -7.45
N ALA A 93 -12.14 -0.83 -6.72
CA ALA A 93 -12.18 -0.73 -5.27
C ALA A 93 -11.70 -2.07 -4.68
N PHE A 94 -10.81 -1.98 -3.70
CA PHE A 94 -10.32 -3.14 -2.96
C PHE A 94 -10.91 -3.17 -1.54
N PRO A 95 -11.12 -4.37 -0.95
CA PRO A 95 -11.61 -4.46 0.42
C PRO A 95 -10.56 -3.93 1.40
N VAL A 96 -10.90 -2.87 2.12
CA VAL A 96 -10.00 -2.20 3.07
C VAL A 96 -10.68 -2.05 4.42
N VAL A 97 -9.93 -2.33 5.48
CA VAL A 97 -10.32 -2.00 6.86
C VAL A 97 -9.41 -0.89 7.35
N PHE A 98 -10.01 0.25 7.70
CA PHE A 98 -9.28 1.37 8.26
C PHE A 98 -9.17 1.24 9.77
N TRP A 99 -7.95 1.37 10.27
CA TRP A 99 -7.63 1.46 11.69
C TRP A 99 -7.19 2.88 12.02
N ASP A 100 -7.65 3.40 13.14
CA ASP A 100 -7.36 4.78 13.57
C ASP A 100 -7.08 4.81 15.08
N LEU A 101 -6.01 5.48 15.48
CA LEU A 101 -5.66 5.61 16.90
C LEU A 101 -6.76 6.29 17.72
N PHE A 102 -7.44 7.27 17.13
CA PHE A 102 -8.46 8.06 17.81
C PHE A 102 -9.89 7.56 17.55
N GLY A 103 -10.07 6.64 16.60
CA GLY A 103 -11.37 6.10 16.23
C GLY A 103 -12.32 7.10 15.58
N THR A 104 -11.78 8.14 14.95
CA THR A 104 -12.57 9.20 14.29
C THR A 104 -12.83 8.89 12.81
N LYS A 105 -11.92 8.17 12.15
CA LYS A 105 -11.99 7.86 10.71
C LYS A 105 -11.95 6.37 10.41
N GLY A 106 -11.80 5.53 11.42
CA GLY A 106 -11.71 4.09 11.28
C GLY A 106 -11.96 3.37 12.59
N HIS A 107 -11.71 2.06 12.61
CA HIS A 107 -11.80 1.26 13.82
C HIS A 107 -10.70 1.67 14.81
N PRO A 108 -11.03 1.96 16.09
CA PRO A 108 -10.04 2.37 17.05
C PRO A 108 -9.01 1.26 17.32
N VAL A 109 -7.73 1.58 17.18
CA VAL A 109 -6.65 0.71 17.64
C VAL A 109 -6.54 0.83 19.14
N ARG A 110 -6.64 -0.28 19.84
CA ARG A 110 -6.49 -0.34 21.29
C ARG A 110 -5.58 -1.50 21.65
N ALA A 111 -4.74 -1.27 22.65
CA ALA A 111 -3.92 -2.30 23.25
C ALA A 111 -4.03 -2.19 24.76
N THR A 112 -4.03 -3.30 25.46
CA THR A 112 -3.94 -3.31 26.92
C THR A 112 -2.49 -3.14 27.35
N ILE A 113 -2.29 -2.66 28.58
CA ILE A 113 -0.95 -2.51 29.18
C ILE A 113 -0.21 -3.86 29.17
N SER A 114 -0.94 -4.94 29.47
CA SER A 114 -0.37 -6.29 29.49
C SER A 114 0.12 -6.77 28.12
N GLU A 115 -0.59 -6.42 27.02
CA GLU A 115 -0.20 -6.76 25.65
C GLU A 115 1.00 -5.94 25.17
N MET A 116 1.09 -4.69 25.59
CA MET A 116 2.22 -3.82 25.23
C MET A 116 3.53 -4.28 25.90
N GLY A 117 3.44 -4.78 27.10
CA GLY A 117 4.60 -5.18 27.90
C GLY A 117 5.48 -4.01 28.36
N PRO A 118 6.43 -4.25 29.27
CA PRO A 118 7.20 -3.17 29.92
C PRO A 118 8.11 -2.42 28.94
N VAL A 119 8.75 -3.10 28.00
CA VAL A 119 9.71 -2.51 27.07
C VAL A 119 9.05 -1.50 26.11
N LEU A 120 7.88 -1.86 25.55
CA LEU A 120 7.16 -0.94 24.64
C LEU A 120 6.56 0.22 25.43
N LEU A 121 6.02 -0.08 26.62
CA LEU A 121 5.40 0.93 27.47
C LEU A 121 6.44 1.96 27.97
N SER A 122 7.62 1.52 28.40
CA SER A 122 8.69 2.42 28.83
C SER A 122 9.15 3.37 27.71
N ARG A 123 9.25 2.87 26.47
CA ARG A 123 9.60 3.70 25.32
C ARG A 123 8.52 4.73 24.98
N ILE A 124 7.23 4.34 25.03
CA ILE A 124 6.13 5.27 24.76
C ILE A 124 6.01 6.34 25.84
N LEU A 125 6.28 5.99 27.08
CA LEU A 125 6.22 6.90 28.22
C LEU A 125 7.53 7.65 28.49
N ASP A 126 8.56 7.42 27.65
CA ASP A 126 9.90 8.01 27.80
C ASP A 126 10.50 7.75 29.20
N LEU A 127 10.25 6.56 29.73
CA LEU A 127 10.82 6.15 31.01
C LEU A 127 12.24 5.67 30.79
N ASN A 128 13.18 6.30 31.47
CA ASN A 128 14.58 5.88 31.44
C ASN A 128 14.73 4.52 32.13
N ASP A 129 15.55 3.64 31.55
CA ASP A 129 16.00 2.43 32.21
C ASP A 129 16.84 2.82 33.42
N THR A 130 16.29 2.70 34.63
CA THR A 130 17.02 2.82 35.89
C THR A 130 17.45 1.44 36.37
#